data_650dfc2af8f3dbcda54e8f202bd227fa
#
_entry.id   650dfc2af8f3dbcda54e8f202bd227fa
#
_cell.length_a   1.000
_cell.length_b   1.000
_cell.length_c   1.000
_cell.angle_alpha   90.00
_cell.angle_beta   90.00
_cell.angle_gamma   90.00
#
_symmetry.space_group_name_H-M   'P 1'
#
loop_
_entity.id
_entity.type
_entity.pdbx_description
1 polymer ?
#
loop_
_entity_poly.entity_id
_entity_poly.type
_entity_poly.pdbx_seq_one_letter_code
_entity_poly.pdbx_strand_id
1 'polypeptide(L)'
;MVLKVAVEDRFQFKMVPSIKSLFTVSQPDVHYIGGSDVLPAPLEAEEEARIIEELSTENEGDAKKCLIEHNLRLVVYIAKRFDNTGVGVEDLISIGTIGLIKAINSYKPDKNIKLATYASRCIENEILMYLRRNNKTKAEVSIDEPLNVDWDGNELLL
;
A
#
# COMPACT_ATOMS: atom_id res chain seq x y z
N MET A 1 -40.37 8.00 -2.87
CA MET A 1 -40.91 9.07 -3.75
C MET A 1 -41.38 8.39 -5.01
N VAL A 2 -42.72 8.21 -5.16
CA VAL A 2 -43.30 7.48 -6.29
C VAL A 2 -43.79 8.54 -7.28
N LEU A 3 -43.16 8.63 -8.44
CA LEU A 3 -43.64 9.48 -9.54
C LEU A 3 -44.85 8.76 -10.18
N LYS A 4 -46.05 9.27 -9.96
CA LYS A 4 -47.24 8.93 -10.73
C LYS A 4 -47.20 9.75 -12.01
N VAL A 5 -46.92 9.12 -13.13
CA VAL A 5 -47.18 9.68 -14.46
C VAL A 5 -48.58 9.21 -14.86
N ALA A 6 -49.51 10.14 -14.99
CA ALA A 6 -50.83 9.87 -15.53
C ALA A 6 -50.73 9.79 -17.06
N VAL A 7 -50.88 8.60 -17.60
CA VAL A 7 -51.11 8.37 -19.01
C VAL A 7 -52.42 7.61 -19.17
N GLU A 8 -53.25 8.10 -20.09
CA GLU A 8 -54.59 7.59 -20.39
C GLU A 8 -54.68 6.06 -20.59
N ASP A 9 -55.79 5.54 -20.21
CA ASP A 9 -56.29 4.18 -19.93
C ASP A 9 -55.97 3.03 -20.86
N ARG A 10 -54.83 2.88 -21.50
CA ARG A 10 -54.56 1.71 -22.35
C ARG A 10 -53.20 1.01 -22.23
N PHE A 11 -52.27 1.52 -21.45
CA PHE A 11 -51.02 0.83 -21.26
C PHE A 11 -50.55 0.86 -19.79
N GLN A 12 -50.90 -0.20 -19.06
CA GLN A 12 -50.25 -0.48 -17.77
C GLN A 12 -48.87 -1.07 -18.02
N PHE A 13 -47.84 -0.26 -17.98
CA PHE A 13 -46.50 -0.75 -17.85
C PHE A 13 -46.31 -1.29 -16.40
N LYS A 14 -46.44 -2.61 -16.23
CA LYS A 14 -45.90 -3.29 -15.06
C LYS A 14 -44.40 -3.14 -15.13
N MET A 15 -43.83 -2.21 -14.35
CA MET A 15 -42.40 -2.16 -14.13
C MET A 15 -41.96 -3.45 -13.44
N VAL A 16 -41.32 -4.32 -14.22
CA VAL A 16 -40.76 -5.58 -13.73
C VAL A 16 -39.63 -5.23 -12.77
N PRO A 17 -39.63 -5.70 -11.51
CA PRO A 17 -38.60 -5.38 -10.52
C PRO A 17 -37.19 -5.89 -10.90
N SER A 18 -37.08 -6.58 -12.04
CA SER A 18 -35.85 -7.24 -12.44
C SER A 18 -34.86 -6.38 -13.25
N ILE A 19 -35.20 -5.13 -13.56
CA ILE A 19 -34.25 -4.27 -14.34
C ILE A 19 -33.12 -3.71 -13.46
N LYS A 20 -33.31 -3.68 -12.12
CA LYS A 20 -32.22 -3.27 -11.23
C LYS A 20 -31.04 -4.26 -11.19
N SER A 21 -31.28 -5.53 -11.51
CA SER A 21 -30.21 -6.55 -11.54
C SER A 21 -29.44 -6.59 -12.85
N LEU A 22 -29.96 -5.94 -13.90
CA LEU A 22 -29.30 -5.96 -15.22
C LEU A 22 -28.23 -4.85 -15.34
N PHE A 23 -28.23 -3.86 -14.43
CA PHE A 23 -27.27 -2.77 -14.39
C PHE A 23 -26.32 -2.81 -13.18
N THR A 24 -26.36 -3.84 -12.37
CA THR A 24 -25.24 -4.16 -11.49
C THR A 24 -24.15 -4.81 -12.36
N VAL A 25 -23.41 -3.96 -13.06
CA VAL A 25 -22.06 -4.32 -13.44
C VAL A 25 -21.37 -4.61 -12.11
N SER A 26 -21.17 -5.89 -11.82
CA SER A 26 -20.26 -6.34 -10.77
C SER A 26 -18.93 -5.72 -11.15
N GLN A 27 -18.60 -4.60 -10.54
CA GLN A 27 -17.23 -4.12 -10.60
C GLN A 27 -16.41 -5.25 -9.99
N PRO A 28 -15.39 -5.76 -10.68
CA PRO A 28 -14.48 -6.68 -10.04
C PRO A 28 -13.98 -5.93 -8.81
N ASP A 29 -14.17 -6.54 -7.63
CA ASP A 29 -13.61 -6.04 -6.38
C ASP A 29 -12.10 -5.96 -6.59
N VAL A 30 -11.63 -4.77 -6.94
CA VAL A 30 -10.21 -4.49 -6.95
C VAL A 30 -9.81 -4.46 -5.49
N HIS A 31 -9.32 -5.58 -5.01
CA HIS A 31 -8.77 -5.70 -3.66
C HIS A 31 -7.49 -4.86 -3.59
N TYR A 32 -7.67 -3.57 -3.39
CA TYR A 32 -6.56 -2.67 -3.09
C TYR A 32 -6.05 -3.03 -1.69
N ILE A 33 -4.78 -3.37 -1.59
CA ILE A 33 -4.06 -3.59 -0.32
C ILE A 33 -4.22 -2.38 0.65
N GLY A 34 -4.75 -1.28 0.19
CA GLY A 34 -5.04 -0.08 0.97
C GLY A 34 -6.47 0.01 1.55
N GLY A 35 -7.34 -0.97 1.31
CA GLY A 35 -8.69 -1.00 1.89
C GLY A 35 -8.66 -1.43 3.35
N SER A 36 -9.44 -0.77 4.21
CA SER A 36 -9.51 -1.10 5.65
C SER A 36 -10.04 -2.50 5.91
N ASP A 37 -10.75 -3.08 4.96
CA ASP A 37 -11.45 -4.35 5.11
C ASP A 37 -10.60 -5.58 4.73
N VAL A 38 -9.45 -5.36 4.10
CA VAL A 38 -8.55 -6.43 3.61
C VAL A 38 -7.41 -6.70 4.59
N LEU A 39 -6.97 -5.70 5.33
CA LEU A 39 -5.86 -5.85 6.28
C LEU A 39 -6.40 -6.17 7.69
N PRO A 40 -5.76 -7.09 8.42
CA PRO A 40 -6.16 -7.43 9.79
C PRO A 40 -6.13 -6.20 10.69
N ALA A 41 -6.99 -6.21 11.72
CA ALA A 41 -7.00 -5.15 12.72
C ALA A 41 -5.66 -5.13 13.49
N PRO A 42 -5.22 -3.97 13.98
CA PRO A 42 -4.05 -3.92 14.85
C PRO A 42 -4.29 -4.72 16.14
N LEU A 43 -3.24 -5.33 16.66
CA LEU A 43 -3.27 -6.06 17.92
C LEU A 43 -3.56 -5.14 19.10
N GLU A 44 -4.24 -5.66 20.10
CA GLU A 44 -4.37 -4.98 21.38
C GLU A 44 -3.04 -4.99 22.14
N ALA A 45 -2.84 -4.02 23.03
CA ALA A 45 -1.56 -3.83 23.72
C ALA A 45 -1.12 -5.05 24.54
N GLU A 46 -2.07 -5.78 25.11
CA GLU A 46 -1.79 -6.98 25.89
C GLU A 46 -1.39 -8.16 25.00
N GLU A 47 -2.04 -8.29 23.84
CA GLU A 47 -1.71 -9.34 22.84
C GLU A 47 -0.36 -9.04 22.18
N GLU A 48 -0.11 -7.79 21.82
CA GLU A 48 1.19 -7.37 21.27
C GLU A 48 2.32 -7.70 22.25
N ALA A 49 2.15 -7.42 23.55
CA ALA A 49 3.15 -7.74 24.57
C ALA A 49 3.43 -9.23 24.67
N ARG A 50 2.39 -10.09 24.64
CA ARG A 50 2.56 -11.55 24.66
C ARG A 50 3.33 -12.06 23.45
N ILE A 51 2.97 -11.60 22.25
CA ILE A 51 3.64 -12.02 21.02
C ILE A 51 5.09 -11.53 20.99
N ILE A 52 5.38 -10.36 21.56
CA ILE A 52 6.76 -9.85 21.70
C ILE A 52 7.58 -10.75 22.65
N GLU A 53 6.99 -11.27 23.72
CA GLU A 53 7.67 -12.23 24.59
C GLU A 53 7.96 -13.55 23.86
N GLU A 54 7.05 -13.99 22.98
CA GLU A 54 7.21 -15.18 22.15
C GLU A 54 8.34 -15.06 21.12
N LEU A 55 8.77 -13.85 20.75
CA LEU A 55 9.95 -13.64 19.88
C LEU A 55 11.24 -14.22 20.46
N SER A 56 11.28 -14.46 21.76
CA SER A 56 12.43 -15.03 22.45
C SER A 56 12.32 -16.55 22.62
N THR A 57 11.26 -17.18 22.09
CA THR A 57 10.96 -18.61 22.24
C THR A 57 11.09 -19.38 20.92
N GLU A 58 10.84 -20.69 20.94
CA GLU A 58 10.89 -21.54 19.75
C GLU A 58 9.85 -21.15 18.66
N ASN A 59 8.81 -20.40 19.01
CA ASN A 59 7.75 -19.94 18.10
C ASN A 59 8.09 -18.59 17.42
N GLU A 60 9.33 -18.18 17.40
CA GLU A 60 9.79 -16.89 16.83
C GLU A 60 9.24 -16.62 15.43
N GLY A 61 9.17 -17.65 14.57
CA GLY A 61 8.71 -17.51 13.19
C GLY A 61 7.26 -17.10 13.05
N ASP A 62 6.38 -17.71 13.85
CA ASP A 62 4.94 -17.42 13.79
C ASP A 62 4.61 -16.12 14.52
N ALA A 63 5.29 -15.83 15.62
CA ALA A 63 5.21 -14.53 16.29
C ALA A 63 5.60 -13.38 15.37
N LYS A 64 6.69 -13.51 14.60
CA LYS A 64 7.11 -12.52 13.60
C LYS A 64 6.06 -12.32 12.51
N LYS A 65 5.50 -13.40 11.96
CA LYS A 65 4.44 -13.31 10.94
C LYS A 65 3.23 -12.56 11.48
N CYS A 66 2.75 -12.91 12.65
CA CYS A 66 1.62 -12.25 13.29
C CYS A 66 1.88 -10.75 13.49
N LEU A 67 3.04 -10.36 14.02
CA LEU A 67 3.42 -8.97 14.17
C LEU A 67 3.50 -8.21 12.84
N ILE A 68 3.99 -8.84 11.77
CA ILE A 68 4.05 -8.23 10.45
C ILE A 68 2.64 -7.99 9.92
N GLU A 69 1.79 -9.01 9.90
CA GLU A 69 0.45 -8.96 9.33
C GLU A 69 -0.41 -7.87 9.99
N HIS A 70 -0.43 -7.82 11.32
CA HIS A 70 -1.20 -6.85 12.08
C HIS A 70 -0.65 -5.41 12.04
N ASN A 71 0.60 -5.21 11.60
CA ASN A 71 1.22 -3.89 11.45
C ASN A 71 1.30 -3.41 9.98
N LEU A 72 0.78 -4.15 8.99
CA LEU A 72 0.76 -3.70 7.59
C LEU A 72 -0.03 -2.41 7.39
N ARG A 73 -1.07 -2.17 8.19
CA ARG A 73 -1.83 -0.90 8.14
C ARG A 73 -0.94 0.31 8.46
N LEU A 74 0.02 0.16 9.36
CA LEU A 74 0.99 1.20 9.68
C LEU A 74 1.89 1.50 8.48
N VAL A 75 2.32 0.47 7.74
CA VAL A 75 3.11 0.63 6.51
C VAL A 75 2.33 1.44 5.47
N VAL A 76 1.07 1.07 5.21
CA VAL A 76 0.21 1.78 4.26
C VAL A 76 0.01 3.24 4.66
N TYR A 77 -0.22 3.50 5.94
CA TYR A 77 -0.39 4.85 6.47
C TYR A 77 0.87 5.71 6.23
N ILE A 78 2.05 5.15 6.48
CA ILE A 78 3.32 5.85 6.29
C ILE A 78 3.60 6.05 4.80
N ALA A 79 3.41 5.01 3.96
CA ALA A 79 3.66 5.08 2.52
C ALA A 79 2.82 6.17 1.84
N LYS A 80 1.55 6.33 2.22
CA LYS A 80 0.68 7.41 1.72
C LYS A 80 1.22 8.83 1.97
N ARG A 81 2.04 9.03 2.98
CA ARG A 81 2.67 10.34 3.24
C ARG A 81 3.74 10.71 2.19
N PHE A 82 4.23 9.72 1.45
CA PHE A 82 5.25 9.89 0.42
C PHE A 82 4.69 9.84 -1.01
N ASP A 83 3.37 9.88 -1.18
CA ASP A 83 2.70 9.82 -2.49
C ASP A 83 3.19 10.89 -3.47
N ASN A 84 3.55 12.08 -2.99
CA ASN A 84 4.02 13.21 -3.79
C ASN A 84 5.47 13.06 -4.34
N THR A 85 6.10 11.90 -4.18
CA THR A 85 7.52 11.69 -4.57
C THR A 85 7.70 11.20 -6.00
N GLY A 86 6.59 10.95 -6.73
CA GLY A 86 6.60 10.43 -8.10
C GLY A 86 6.92 8.94 -8.20
N VAL A 87 6.93 8.23 -7.07
CA VAL A 87 7.00 6.75 -6.99
C VAL A 87 5.62 6.22 -6.69
N GLY A 88 5.22 5.11 -7.31
CA GLY A 88 3.92 4.48 -7.04
C GLY A 88 3.75 4.10 -5.57
N VAL A 89 2.55 4.32 -5.03
CA VAL A 89 2.24 3.99 -3.62
C VAL A 89 2.46 2.51 -3.32
N GLU A 90 2.21 1.64 -4.29
CA GLU A 90 2.39 0.19 -4.17
C GLU A 90 3.87 -0.18 -3.97
N ASP A 91 4.78 0.49 -4.72
CA ASP A 91 6.21 0.33 -4.53
C ASP A 91 6.66 0.82 -3.16
N LEU A 92 6.13 1.97 -2.72
CA LEU A 92 6.42 2.51 -1.39
C LEU A 92 5.93 1.59 -0.28
N ILE A 93 4.77 0.94 -0.43
CA ILE A 93 4.25 -0.06 0.50
C ILE A 93 5.18 -1.27 0.54
N SER A 94 5.61 -1.76 -0.61
CA SER A 94 6.52 -2.91 -0.70
C SER A 94 7.85 -2.62 0.02
N ILE A 95 8.43 -1.45 -0.21
CA ILE A 95 9.67 -0.99 0.45
C ILE A 95 9.44 -0.79 1.95
N GLY A 96 8.32 -0.16 2.31
CA GLY A 96 7.94 0.03 3.71
C GLY A 96 7.76 -1.28 4.45
N THR A 97 7.24 -2.31 3.79
CA THR A 97 7.12 -3.66 4.36
C THR A 97 8.49 -4.27 4.67
N ILE A 98 9.49 -4.06 3.81
CA ILE A 98 10.87 -4.46 4.10
C ILE A 98 11.38 -3.73 5.36
N GLY A 99 11.07 -2.44 5.48
CA GLY A 99 11.40 -1.65 6.68
C GLY A 99 10.76 -2.21 7.95
N LEU A 100 9.48 -2.62 7.88
CA LEU A 100 8.77 -3.27 8.99
C LEU A 100 9.41 -4.60 9.38
N ILE A 101 9.74 -5.46 8.42
CA ILE A 101 10.41 -6.75 8.67
C ILE A 101 11.76 -6.53 9.37
N LYS A 102 12.56 -5.57 8.89
CA LYS A 102 13.83 -5.19 9.53
C LYS A 102 13.61 -4.69 10.96
N ALA A 103 12.55 -3.90 11.17
CA ALA A 103 12.22 -3.40 12.50
C ALA A 103 11.91 -4.54 13.47
N ILE A 104 11.03 -5.48 13.09
CA ILE A 104 10.65 -6.62 13.95
C ILE A 104 11.86 -7.50 14.26
N ASN A 105 12.74 -7.75 13.28
CA ASN A 105 13.93 -8.56 13.49
C ASN A 105 14.98 -7.89 14.40
N SER A 106 15.00 -6.58 14.48
CA SER A 106 15.97 -5.81 15.29
C SER A 106 15.38 -5.21 16.57
N TYR A 107 14.09 -5.42 16.79
CA TYR A 107 13.38 -4.87 17.95
C TYR A 107 13.90 -5.49 19.25
N LYS A 108 14.12 -4.65 20.23
CA LYS A 108 14.53 -5.04 21.59
C LYS A 108 13.55 -4.46 22.60
N PRO A 109 12.77 -5.31 23.28
CA PRO A 109 11.77 -4.86 24.27
C PRO A 109 12.39 -4.14 25.47
N ASP A 110 13.64 -4.47 25.80
CA ASP A 110 14.38 -3.89 26.95
C ASP A 110 14.51 -2.35 26.90
N LYS A 111 14.37 -1.76 25.73
CA LYS A 111 14.54 -0.29 25.55
C LYS A 111 13.30 0.54 25.89
N ASN A 112 12.22 -0.08 26.34
CA ASN A 112 10.99 0.61 26.77
C ASN A 112 10.37 1.52 25.69
N ILE A 113 10.58 1.20 24.40
CA ILE A 113 10.03 1.91 23.24
C ILE A 113 8.93 1.03 22.64
N LYS A 114 7.76 1.61 22.33
CA LYS A 114 6.68 0.90 21.66
C LYS A 114 7.12 0.42 20.29
N LEU A 115 6.74 -0.82 19.93
CA LEU A 115 7.05 -1.42 18.62
C LEU A 115 6.63 -0.50 17.46
N ALA A 116 5.40 0.03 17.49
CA ALA A 116 4.90 0.93 16.45
C ALA A 116 5.78 2.18 16.25
N THR A 117 6.34 2.74 17.33
CA THR A 117 7.22 3.93 17.26
C THR A 117 8.55 3.58 16.60
N TYR A 118 9.11 2.42 16.95
CA TYR A 118 10.36 1.94 16.37
C TYR A 118 10.18 1.55 14.90
N ALA A 119 9.12 0.80 14.61
CA ALA A 119 8.77 0.37 13.26
C ALA A 119 8.52 1.56 12.32
N SER A 120 7.80 2.59 12.78
CA SER A 120 7.56 3.80 11.97
C SER A 120 8.86 4.42 11.49
N ARG A 121 9.86 4.54 12.37
CA ARG A 121 11.17 5.08 11.99
C ARG A 121 11.93 4.21 11.00
N CYS A 122 11.87 2.90 11.17
CA CYS A 122 12.51 1.96 10.25
C CYS A 122 11.85 2.00 8.86
N ILE A 123 10.51 2.05 8.80
CA ILE A 123 9.74 2.17 7.57
C ILE A 123 10.08 3.47 6.83
N GLU A 124 10.01 4.61 7.53
CA GLU A 124 10.37 5.93 6.97
C GLU A 124 11.80 5.94 6.43
N ASN A 125 12.75 5.41 7.19
CA ASN A 125 14.16 5.36 6.76
C ASN A 125 14.35 4.51 5.49
N GLU A 126 13.70 3.35 5.40
CA GLU A 126 13.80 2.48 4.21
C GLU A 126 13.23 3.18 2.98
N ILE A 127 12.07 3.82 3.09
CA ILE A 127 11.47 4.61 2.02
C ILE A 127 12.39 5.76 1.60
N LEU A 128 12.93 6.52 2.54
CA LEU A 128 13.83 7.63 2.24
C LEU A 128 15.13 7.16 1.57
N MET A 129 15.68 6.03 2.00
CA MET A 129 16.87 5.45 1.35
C MET A 129 16.58 5.04 -0.09
N TYR A 130 15.42 4.45 -0.35
CA TYR A 130 15.00 4.11 -1.70
C TYR A 130 14.83 5.35 -2.58
N LEU A 131 14.14 6.37 -2.09
CA LEU A 131 13.95 7.63 -2.82
C LEU A 131 15.27 8.30 -3.17
N ARG A 132 16.24 8.32 -2.24
CA ARG A 132 17.57 8.87 -2.51
C ARG A 132 18.32 8.09 -3.60
N ARG A 133 18.20 6.75 -3.59
CA ARG A 133 18.80 5.88 -4.62
C ARG A 133 18.15 6.13 -5.96
N ASN A 134 16.82 6.13 -6.01
CA ASN A 134 16.05 6.35 -7.24
C ASN A 134 16.32 7.73 -7.86
N ASN A 135 16.48 8.79 -7.03
CA ASN A 135 16.82 10.12 -7.52
C ASN A 135 18.25 10.19 -8.15
N LYS A 136 19.19 9.38 -7.65
CA LYS A 136 20.52 9.29 -8.30
C LYS A 136 20.41 8.62 -9.65
N THR A 137 19.69 7.51 -9.76
CA THR A 137 19.50 6.77 -11.01
C THR A 137 18.74 7.58 -12.06
N LYS A 138 17.81 8.44 -11.66
CA LYS A 138 17.10 9.34 -12.59
C LYS A 138 18.00 10.38 -13.26
N ALA A 139 19.14 10.68 -12.67
CA ALA A 139 20.13 11.59 -13.24
C ALA A 139 21.16 10.88 -14.16
N GLU A 140 21.09 9.56 -14.25
CA GLU A 140 21.94 8.78 -15.16
C GLU A 140 21.36 8.87 -16.58
N VAL A 141 22.19 9.31 -17.52
CA VAL A 141 21.88 9.34 -18.95
C VAL A 141 22.33 8.02 -19.56
N SER A 142 21.49 7.41 -20.39
CA SER A 142 21.85 6.18 -21.10
C SER A 142 23.05 6.44 -22.02
N ILE A 143 24.00 5.53 -22.03
CA ILE A 143 25.18 5.63 -22.93
C ILE A 143 24.77 5.53 -24.41
N ASP A 144 23.61 4.93 -24.68
CA ASP A 144 23.01 4.78 -26.00
C ASP A 144 22.12 5.97 -26.40
N GLU A 145 21.92 6.94 -25.49
CA GLU A 145 21.10 8.10 -25.77
C GLU A 145 21.96 9.17 -26.44
N PRO A 146 21.55 9.66 -27.63
CA PRO A 146 22.34 10.67 -28.34
C PRO A 146 22.41 11.96 -27.51
N LEU A 147 23.63 12.44 -27.28
CA LEU A 147 23.90 13.68 -26.55
C LEU A 147 23.34 14.91 -27.27
N ASN A 148 23.36 14.86 -28.59
CA ASN A 148 22.83 15.90 -29.45
C ASN A 148 22.49 15.33 -30.83
N VAL A 149 21.50 15.94 -31.47
CA VAL A 149 21.17 15.65 -32.87
C VAL A 149 21.49 16.91 -33.66
N ASP A 150 22.36 16.77 -34.65
CA ASP A 150 22.74 17.86 -35.52
C ASP A 150 21.54 18.26 -36.41
N TRP A 151 21.57 19.48 -36.98
CA TRP A 151 20.53 19.96 -37.89
C TRP A 151 20.39 19.12 -39.16
N ASP A 152 21.42 18.35 -39.53
CA ASP A 152 21.45 17.34 -40.60
C ASP A 152 20.92 15.94 -40.15
N GLY A 153 20.51 15.78 -38.90
CA GLY A 153 19.99 14.53 -38.35
C GLY A 153 21.04 13.51 -37.91
N ASN A 154 22.30 13.92 -37.80
CA ASN A 154 23.37 13.04 -37.31
C ASN A 154 23.33 13.03 -35.76
N GLU A 155 23.35 11.83 -35.19
CA GLU A 155 23.39 11.60 -33.76
C GLU A 155 24.84 11.58 -33.24
N LEU A 156 25.11 12.42 -32.24
CA LEU A 156 26.36 12.41 -31.51
C LEU A 156 26.23 11.49 -30.31
N LEU A 157 26.86 10.31 -30.39
CA LEU A 157 26.91 9.35 -29.27
C LEU A 157 28.17 9.61 -28.43
N LEU A 158 28.12 9.16 -27.14
CA LEU A 158 29.28 9.19 -26.22
C LEU A 158 30.39 8.28 -26.66
#